data_ad0c6eea4aae76d685c2d9d433f863b0
#
_entry.id   ad0c6eea4aae76d685c2d9d433f863b0
#
_cell.length_a   1.000
_cell.length_b   1.000
_cell.length_c   1.000
_cell.angle_alpha   90.00
_cell.angle_beta   90.00
_cell.angle_gamma   90.00
#
_symmetry.space_group_name_H-M   'P 1'
#
loop_
_entity.id
_entity.type
_entity.pdbx_description
1 polymer ?
#
loop_
_entity_poly.entity_id
_entity_poly.type
_entity_poly.pdbx_seq_one_letter_code
_entity_poly.pdbx_strand_id
1 'polypeptide(L)'
;MADRLSRRAFLVETALAGVAAAMAAETGSSGIPTRTLGKTGVKVTILAMGCGSRLLMYEKEDAAVEAINLALDLGIGYLDTAYGYGNGKSETWVGKVMKTRRKGVWLATKINARTGDDTKRILEGSMKRLQTDQVDLIHVHSLTSMEDLAKIEAKGSVLDVLYSLRDQKVTRFIGMTSHTDPTVLKTAIERHDLNCVQMALNAALQGMADGKGKMILNPAMKTSFEQIALPAAQRKNLGILAMKVMGQEELLGPGPGKGDPSKLFQYTLSLPVTAAVVGMPKPEFIRQNVAWAKAFKPMAKAEMREFSRRMADTNKLALDRKFRDHVDA
;
A
#
# COMPACT_ATOMS: atom_id res chain seq x y z
N MET A 1 12.12 -23.66 -41.20
CA MET A 1 10.81 -23.06 -40.86
C MET A 1 11.06 -22.02 -39.77
N ALA A 2 11.10 -20.75 -40.11
CA ALA A 2 11.34 -19.67 -39.15
C ALA A 2 10.01 -19.29 -38.47
N ASP A 3 9.95 -19.42 -37.17
CA ASP A 3 8.79 -19.12 -36.37
C ASP A 3 8.55 -17.60 -36.36
N ARG A 4 7.45 -17.17 -36.96
CA ARG A 4 7.04 -15.75 -36.99
C ARG A 4 6.45 -15.37 -35.64
N LEU A 5 7.28 -14.83 -34.77
CA LEU A 5 6.79 -14.10 -33.58
C LEU A 5 5.77 -13.03 -34.00
N SER A 6 4.56 -13.12 -33.48
CA SER A 6 3.49 -12.20 -33.86
C SER A 6 3.82 -10.78 -33.39
N ARG A 7 3.49 -9.76 -34.22
CA ARG A 7 3.68 -8.33 -33.89
C ARG A 7 3.08 -7.94 -32.49
N ARG A 8 2.08 -8.68 -32.03
CA ARG A 8 1.50 -8.51 -30.69
C ARG A 8 2.46 -8.95 -29.58
N ALA A 9 3.20 -10.05 -29.73
CA ALA A 9 4.18 -10.50 -28.74
C ALA A 9 5.35 -9.53 -28.63
N PHE A 10 5.82 -8.98 -29.76
CA PHE A 10 6.91 -7.99 -29.80
C PHE A 10 6.51 -6.65 -29.13
N LEU A 11 5.27 -6.17 -29.34
CA LEU A 11 4.78 -4.93 -28.72
C LEU A 11 4.56 -5.06 -27.20
N VAL A 12 4.21 -6.25 -26.72
CA VAL A 12 4.08 -6.52 -25.26
C VAL A 12 5.45 -6.60 -24.60
N GLU A 13 6.46 -7.20 -25.25
CA GLU A 13 7.82 -7.27 -24.69
C GLU A 13 8.53 -5.92 -24.69
N THR A 14 8.36 -5.09 -25.72
CA THR A 14 8.96 -3.75 -25.77
C THR A 14 8.31 -2.78 -24.78
N ALA A 15 7.00 -2.86 -24.54
CA ALA A 15 6.33 -2.07 -23.52
C ALA A 15 6.77 -2.44 -22.10
N LEU A 16 7.01 -3.74 -21.84
CA LEU A 16 7.51 -4.22 -20.54
C LEU A 16 8.99 -3.87 -20.29
N ALA A 17 9.81 -3.80 -21.32
CA ALA A 17 11.22 -3.40 -21.20
C ALA A 17 11.37 -1.90 -20.87
N GLY A 18 10.53 -1.02 -21.44
CA GLY A 18 10.53 0.41 -21.16
C GLY A 18 10.07 0.75 -19.73
N VAL A 19 9.16 -0.05 -19.16
CA VAL A 19 8.66 0.15 -17.78
C VAL A 19 9.67 -0.33 -16.74
N ALA A 20 10.46 -1.36 -17.03
CA ALA A 20 11.50 -1.84 -16.11
C ALA A 20 12.62 -0.79 -15.88
N ALA A 21 12.94 0.02 -16.89
CA ALA A 21 13.94 1.08 -16.77
C ALA A 21 13.44 2.25 -15.87
N ALA A 22 12.14 2.54 -15.83
CA ALA A 22 11.56 3.62 -15.03
C ALA A 22 11.49 3.30 -13.53
N MET A 23 11.69 2.05 -13.12
CA MET A 23 11.61 1.58 -11.74
C MET A 23 12.98 1.23 -11.12
N ALA A 24 14.08 1.67 -11.73
CA ALA A 24 15.39 1.50 -11.15
C ALA A 24 15.43 2.16 -9.75
N ALA A 25 15.78 1.39 -8.73
CA ALA A 25 15.96 1.89 -7.38
C ALA A 25 17.31 2.61 -7.29
N GLU A 26 17.29 3.83 -6.78
CA GLU A 26 18.53 4.57 -6.46
C GLU A 26 18.78 4.48 -4.96
N THR A 27 20.04 4.35 -4.57
CA THR A 27 20.40 4.30 -3.16
C THR A 27 20.34 5.71 -2.57
N GLY A 28 19.44 5.94 -1.62
CA GLY A 28 19.40 7.19 -0.82
C GLY A 28 20.52 7.25 0.21
N SER A 29 20.70 8.40 0.84
CA SER A 29 21.73 8.64 1.88
C SER A 29 21.61 7.67 3.08
N SER A 30 20.44 7.13 3.34
CA SER A 30 20.18 6.14 4.41
C SER A 30 20.59 4.72 4.04
N GLY A 31 20.99 4.46 2.79
CA GLY A 31 21.27 3.13 2.26
C GLY A 31 20.02 2.33 1.89
N ILE A 32 18.79 2.80 2.20
CA ILE A 32 17.55 2.21 1.69
C ILE A 32 17.33 2.73 0.27
N PRO A 33 17.14 1.85 -0.73
CA PRO A 33 16.84 2.28 -2.08
C PRO A 33 15.57 3.12 -2.16
N THR A 34 15.53 4.06 -3.11
CA THR A 34 14.36 4.91 -3.38
C THR A 34 13.83 4.66 -4.78
N ARG A 35 12.55 4.92 -4.98
CA ARG A 35 11.88 4.91 -6.29
C ARG A 35 11.02 6.15 -6.45
N THR A 36 10.86 6.60 -7.69
CA THR A 36 9.94 7.69 -8.01
C THR A 36 8.49 7.25 -7.81
N LEU A 37 7.72 8.03 -7.09
CA LEU A 37 6.31 7.77 -6.80
C LEU A 37 5.44 8.17 -8.02
N GLY A 38 5.56 7.40 -9.10
CA GLY A 38 4.85 7.63 -10.34
C GLY A 38 4.96 9.06 -10.86
N LYS A 39 3.87 9.61 -11.39
CA LYS A 39 3.79 10.97 -11.95
C LYS A 39 3.98 12.10 -10.93
N THR A 40 4.10 11.80 -9.63
CA THR A 40 4.38 12.83 -8.62
C THR A 40 5.79 13.40 -8.73
N GLY A 41 6.73 12.65 -9.35
CA GLY A 41 8.13 13.01 -9.44
C GLY A 41 8.91 12.91 -8.12
N VAL A 42 8.26 12.59 -7.01
CA VAL A 42 8.90 12.52 -5.70
C VAL A 42 9.54 11.15 -5.49
N LYS A 43 10.75 11.12 -4.97
CA LYS A 43 11.43 9.88 -4.57
C LYS A 43 11.06 9.52 -3.13
N VAL A 44 10.65 8.27 -2.90
CA VAL A 44 10.39 7.72 -1.58
C VAL A 44 11.14 6.41 -1.38
N THR A 45 11.42 6.04 -0.14
CA THR A 45 12.06 4.75 0.18
C THR A 45 11.17 3.58 -0.26
N ILE A 46 11.78 2.50 -0.76
CA ILE A 46 11.04 1.30 -1.20
C ILE A 46 10.34 0.57 -0.04
N LEU A 47 10.73 0.86 1.20
CA LEU A 47 10.08 0.42 2.43
C LEU A 47 9.41 1.62 3.09
N ALA A 48 8.10 1.51 3.34
CA ALA A 48 7.32 2.45 4.13
C ALA A 48 6.85 1.77 5.43
N MET A 49 6.81 2.54 6.53
CA MET A 49 6.25 2.06 7.79
C MET A 49 4.73 2.15 7.77
N GLY A 50 4.06 1.01 7.80
CA GLY A 50 2.61 0.93 7.98
C GLY A 50 2.24 1.13 9.45
N CYS A 51 1.59 2.25 9.73
CA CYS A 51 1.18 2.64 11.09
C CYS A 51 -0.25 2.17 11.44
N GLY A 52 -0.73 1.07 10.82
CA GLY A 52 -2.04 0.48 11.10
C GLY A 52 -2.06 -0.44 12.32
N SER A 53 -2.80 -1.55 12.22
CA SER A 53 -3.01 -2.52 13.31
C SER A 53 -1.70 -2.99 13.96
N ARG A 54 -0.61 -3.08 13.20
CA ARG A 54 0.69 -3.52 13.74
C ARG A 54 1.38 -2.46 14.60
N LEU A 55 1.19 -1.17 14.32
CA LEU A 55 1.64 -0.10 15.22
C LEU A 55 0.82 -0.12 16.53
N LEU A 56 -0.49 -0.36 16.43
CA LEU A 56 -1.37 -0.40 17.60
C LEU A 56 -1.06 -1.58 18.56
N MET A 57 -0.32 -2.60 18.12
CA MET A 57 0.17 -3.70 18.96
C MET A 57 1.26 -3.29 19.96
N TYR A 58 1.83 -2.10 19.85
CA TYR A 58 2.77 -1.58 20.86
C TYR A 58 2.08 -1.27 22.19
N GLU A 59 0.74 -1.25 22.24
CA GLU A 59 -0.11 -1.01 23.43
C GLU A 59 0.12 0.35 24.09
N LYS A 60 1.38 0.71 24.38
CA LYS A 60 1.79 1.98 25.00
C LYS A 60 2.25 2.98 23.96
N GLU A 61 1.82 4.22 24.14
CA GLU A 61 2.17 5.33 23.25
C GLU A 61 3.69 5.53 23.13
N ASP A 62 4.40 5.56 24.26
CA ASP A 62 5.84 5.82 24.25
C ASP A 62 6.59 4.76 23.42
N ALA A 63 6.24 3.48 23.57
CA ALA A 63 6.84 2.41 22.79
C ALA A 63 6.54 2.54 21.29
N ALA A 64 5.34 2.97 20.92
CA ALA A 64 5.00 3.23 19.52
C ALA A 64 5.76 4.45 18.97
N VAL A 65 5.89 5.53 19.75
CA VAL A 65 6.68 6.72 19.39
C VAL A 65 8.15 6.36 19.21
N GLU A 66 8.72 5.58 20.11
CA GLU A 66 10.10 5.07 19.99
C GLU A 66 10.29 4.22 18.73
N ALA A 67 9.31 3.35 18.41
CA ALA A 67 9.35 2.53 17.20
C ALA A 67 9.31 3.39 15.92
N ILE A 68 8.48 4.45 15.88
CA ILE A 68 8.45 5.38 14.75
C ILE A 68 9.78 6.12 14.64
N ASN A 69 10.34 6.61 15.75
CA ASN A 69 11.64 7.26 15.75
C ASN A 69 12.74 6.31 15.26
N LEU A 70 12.78 5.07 15.74
CA LEU A 70 13.72 4.06 15.27
C LEU A 70 13.62 3.82 13.76
N ALA A 71 12.40 3.76 13.21
CA ALA A 71 12.18 3.60 11.78
C ALA A 71 12.79 4.77 10.98
N LEU A 72 12.56 6.00 11.43
CA LEU A 72 13.14 7.21 10.81
C LEU A 72 14.66 7.25 10.94
N ASP A 73 15.21 6.89 12.09
CA ASP A 73 16.67 6.86 12.34
C ASP A 73 17.38 5.83 11.47
N LEU A 74 16.70 4.71 11.18
CA LEU A 74 17.21 3.68 10.28
C LEU A 74 17.03 4.04 8.79
N GLY A 75 16.35 5.16 8.51
CA GLY A 75 16.23 5.73 7.17
C GLY A 75 14.94 5.44 6.43
N ILE A 76 13.90 4.89 7.09
CA ILE A 76 12.57 4.83 6.49
C ILE A 76 12.01 6.26 6.40
N GLY A 77 11.87 6.77 5.17
CA GLY A 77 11.42 8.14 4.93
C GLY A 77 9.92 8.27 4.69
N TYR A 78 9.13 7.18 4.82
CA TYR A 78 7.70 7.18 4.52
C TYR A 78 6.90 6.55 5.67
N LEU A 79 5.94 7.32 6.22
CA LEU A 79 4.97 6.88 7.21
C LEU A 79 3.57 6.85 6.61
N ASP A 80 2.88 5.73 6.76
CA ASP A 80 1.54 5.47 6.22
C ASP A 80 0.54 5.21 7.37
N THR A 81 -0.27 6.21 7.72
CA THR A 81 -1.31 6.13 8.75
C THR A 81 -2.72 6.26 8.18
N ALA A 82 -3.74 6.33 9.02
CA ALA A 82 -5.13 6.61 8.67
C ALA A 82 -5.93 7.02 9.91
N TYR A 83 -6.98 7.82 9.71
CA TYR A 83 -7.97 8.10 10.76
C TYR A 83 -8.60 6.82 11.32
N GLY A 84 -8.96 5.87 10.45
CA GLY A 84 -9.58 4.61 10.87
C GLY A 84 -8.71 3.71 11.75
N TYR A 85 -7.41 3.97 11.87
CA TYR A 85 -6.52 3.15 12.69
C TYR A 85 -6.65 3.52 14.17
N GLY A 86 -7.43 2.72 14.90
CA GLY A 86 -7.73 2.96 16.29
C GLY A 86 -8.45 4.28 16.53
N ASN A 87 -9.34 4.69 15.62
CA ASN A 87 -10.11 5.94 15.72
C ASN A 87 -9.24 7.20 15.90
N GLY A 88 -8.15 7.27 15.14
CA GLY A 88 -7.20 8.37 15.20
C GLY A 88 -6.04 8.16 16.18
N LYS A 89 -6.01 7.06 16.94
CA LYS A 89 -4.92 6.75 17.88
C LYS A 89 -3.57 6.68 17.16
N SER A 90 -3.53 6.03 15.99
CA SER A 90 -2.32 5.98 15.17
C SER A 90 -1.85 7.37 14.72
N GLU A 91 -2.76 8.22 14.24
CA GLU A 91 -2.42 9.60 13.86
C GLU A 91 -1.88 10.41 15.06
N THR A 92 -2.44 10.21 16.27
CA THR A 92 -1.94 10.87 17.48
C THR A 92 -0.50 10.47 17.78
N TRP A 93 -0.18 9.18 17.70
CA TRP A 93 1.17 8.68 17.96
C TRP A 93 2.19 9.15 16.89
N VAL A 94 1.79 9.10 15.61
CA VAL A 94 2.58 9.65 14.52
C VAL A 94 2.79 11.15 14.70
N GLY A 95 1.76 11.88 15.11
CA GLY A 95 1.80 13.33 15.33
C GLY A 95 2.81 13.75 16.40
N LYS A 96 2.98 12.98 17.46
CA LYS A 96 4.01 13.25 18.47
C LYS A 96 5.42 13.26 17.88
N VAL A 97 5.68 12.40 16.90
CA VAL A 97 6.97 12.39 16.18
C VAL A 97 7.00 13.52 15.14
N MET A 98 5.91 13.76 14.43
CA MET A 98 5.83 14.81 13.40
C MET A 98 6.01 16.22 13.96
N LYS A 99 5.64 16.47 15.21
CA LYS A 99 5.87 17.75 15.90
C LYS A 99 7.31 18.23 15.78
N THR A 100 8.27 17.31 15.79
CA THR A 100 9.71 17.64 15.77
C THR A 100 10.45 17.11 14.54
N ARG A 101 9.89 16.13 13.82
CA ARG A 101 10.57 15.41 12.73
C ARG A 101 9.80 15.42 11.41
N ARG A 102 8.93 16.42 11.18
CA ARG A 102 8.12 16.50 9.93
C ARG A 102 8.97 16.66 8.67
N LYS A 103 10.08 17.42 8.77
CA LYS A 103 10.95 17.70 7.62
C LYS A 103 11.60 16.40 7.10
N GLY A 104 11.48 16.17 5.80
CA GLY A 104 12.09 15.01 5.15
C GLY A 104 11.31 13.70 5.29
N VAL A 105 10.15 13.72 5.97
CA VAL A 105 9.26 12.57 6.07
C VAL A 105 8.12 12.72 5.06
N TRP A 106 7.92 11.72 4.22
CA TRP A 106 6.71 11.56 3.42
C TRP A 106 5.60 11.00 4.31
N LEU A 107 4.55 11.80 4.51
CA LEU A 107 3.46 11.47 5.41
C LEU A 107 2.16 11.27 4.63
N ALA A 108 1.58 10.08 4.73
CA ALA A 108 0.28 9.76 4.17
C ALA A 108 -0.74 9.43 5.27
N THR A 109 -1.98 9.94 5.08
CA THR A 109 -3.14 9.53 5.87
C THR A 109 -4.30 9.12 4.97
N LYS A 110 -5.40 8.59 5.54
CA LYS A 110 -6.53 8.07 4.79
C LYS A 110 -7.84 8.44 5.48
N ILE A 111 -8.86 8.68 4.67
CA ILE A 111 -10.21 9.09 5.10
C ILE A 111 -11.21 8.03 4.66
N ASN A 112 -11.97 7.50 5.59
CA ASN A 112 -13.01 6.48 5.34
C ASN A 112 -14.42 7.06 5.16
N ALA A 113 -14.61 8.37 5.31
CA ALA A 113 -15.86 9.03 4.97
C ALA A 113 -16.15 8.97 3.46
N ARG A 114 -17.45 9.08 3.11
CA ARG A 114 -17.92 9.18 1.73
C ARG A 114 -18.61 10.51 1.46
N THR A 115 -19.11 11.20 2.50
CA THR A 115 -19.69 12.55 2.39
C THR A 115 -18.63 13.63 2.51
N GLY A 116 -18.85 14.79 1.88
CA GLY A 116 -17.91 15.89 1.94
C GLY A 116 -17.78 16.50 3.34
N ASP A 117 -18.89 16.62 4.07
CA ASP A 117 -18.87 17.24 5.41
C ASP A 117 -18.15 16.36 6.43
N ASP A 118 -18.39 15.05 6.42
CA ASP A 118 -17.61 14.14 7.24
C ASP A 118 -16.14 14.13 6.86
N THR A 119 -15.83 14.20 5.56
CA THR A 119 -14.45 14.29 5.08
C THR A 119 -13.73 15.50 5.65
N LYS A 120 -14.33 16.68 5.59
CA LYS A 120 -13.75 17.92 6.14
C LYS A 120 -13.53 17.81 7.65
N ARG A 121 -14.56 17.36 8.37
CA ARG A 121 -14.51 17.16 9.83
C ARG A 121 -13.41 16.17 10.25
N ILE A 122 -13.32 15.04 9.57
CA ILE A 122 -12.28 14.02 9.85
C ILE A 122 -10.90 14.59 9.55
N LEU A 123 -10.73 15.26 8.43
CA LEU A 123 -9.44 15.82 8.02
C LEU A 123 -8.95 16.90 8.99
N GLU A 124 -9.83 17.81 9.41
CA GLU A 124 -9.49 18.80 10.45
C GLU A 124 -8.98 18.12 11.72
N GLY A 125 -9.68 17.08 12.17
CA GLY A 125 -9.24 16.26 13.29
C GLY A 125 -7.90 15.54 13.03
N SER A 126 -7.68 15.04 11.80
CA SER A 126 -6.43 14.38 11.42
C SER A 126 -5.24 15.33 11.47
N MET A 127 -5.37 16.56 10.97
CA MET A 127 -4.30 17.56 11.06
C MET A 127 -3.95 17.91 12.52
N LYS A 128 -4.96 18.05 13.39
CA LYS A 128 -4.75 18.27 14.82
C LYS A 128 -4.02 17.11 15.48
N ARG A 129 -4.41 15.85 15.20
CA ARG A 129 -3.75 14.65 15.74
C ARG A 129 -2.34 14.48 15.20
N LEU A 130 -2.13 14.69 13.90
CA LEU A 130 -0.82 14.61 13.24
C LEU A 130 0.11 15.78 13.61
N GLN A 131 -0.39 16.82 14.27
CA GLN A 131 0.38 18.01 14.67
C GLN A 131 1.14 18.63 13.49
N THR A 132 0.48 18.71 12.34
CA THR A 132 1.00 19.30 11.10
C THR A 132 -0.13 19.98 10.35
N ASP A 133 0.20 21.01 9.62
CA ASP A 133 -0.71 21.76 8.73
C ASP A 133 -0.72 21.19 7.29
N GLN A 134 0.18 20.26 6.98
CA GLN A 134 0.26 19.64 5.68
C GLN A 134 0.64 18.15 5.75
N VAL A 135 -0.05 17.33 4.97
CA VAL A 135 0.32 15.96 4.64
C VAL A 135 0.69 15.84 3.17
N ASP A 136 1.55 14.89 2.84
CA ASP A 136 1.99 14.72 1.45
C ASP A 136 0.93 14.03 0.60
N LEU A 137 0.19 13.08 1.18
CA LEU A 137 -0.78 12.25 0.47
C LEU A 137 -2.00 11.96 1.33
N ILE A 138 -3.20 12.17 0.78
CA ILE A 138 -4.44 11.72 1.40
C ILE A 138 -5.09 10.68 0.48
N HIS A 139 -5.40 9.51 1.03
CA HIS A 139 -6.15 8.48 0.33
C HIS A 139 -7.64 8.48 0.69
N VAL A 140 -8.50 8.24 -0.29
CA VAL A 140 -9.81 7.63 -0.04
C VAL A 140 -9.58 6.19 0.44
N HIS A 141 -10.00 5.88 1.67
CA HIS A 141 -9.67 4.63 2.34
C HIS A 141 -10.65 3.52 1.96
N SER A 142 -10.13 2.33 1.65
CA SER A 142 -10.87 1.08 1.51
C SER A 142 -12.05 1.14 0.54
N LEU A 143 -11.79 1.40 -0.73
CA LEU A 143 -12.79 1.18 -1.79
C LEU A 143 -13.15 -0.30 -1.85
N THR A 144 -14.45 -0.64 -1.73
CA THR A 144 -14.93 -2.01 -1.54
C THR A 144 -15.78 -2.56 -2.69
N SER A 145 -16.62 -1.73 -3.30
CA SER A 145 -17.57 -2.17 -4.33
C SER A 145 -17.93 -1.06 -5.32
N MET A 146 -18.67 -1.37 -6.37
CA MET A 146 -19.19 -0.35 -7.32
C MET A 146 -20.17 0.61 -6.65
N GLU A 147 -20.97 0.13 -5.69
CA GLU A 147 -21.90 0.98 -4.91
C GLU A 147 -21.12 1.93 -4.01
N ASP A 148 -19.99 1.47 -3.45
CA ASP A 148 -19.09 2.33 -2.67
C ASP A 148 -18.40 3.36 -3.57
N LEU A 149 -17.97 2.96 -4.78
CA LEU A 149 -17.42 3.88 -5.77
C LEU A 149 -18.44 4.97 -6.16
N ALA A 150 -19.69 4.60 -6.37
CA ALA A 150 -20.75 5.57 -6.68
C ALA A 150 -20.95 6.62 -5.55
N LYS A 151 -20.81 6.21 -4.28
CA LYS A 151 -20.82 7.16 -3.14
C LYS A 151 -19.60 8.09 -3.16
N ILE A 152 -18.42 7.55 -3.50
CA ILE A 152 -17.18 8.33 -3.61
C ILE A 152 -17.25 9.33 -4.76
N GLU A 153 -17.94 8.98 -5.86
CA GLU A 153 -18.11 9.79 -7.06
C GLU A 153 -19.30 10.79 -6.98
N ALA A 154 -20.15 10.68 -5.97
CA ALA A 154 -21.30 11.54 -5.82
C ALA A 154 -20.89 13.02 -5.68
N LYS A 155 -21.72 13.95 -6.21
CA LYS A 155 -21.47 15.39 -6.08
C LYS A 155 -21.36 15.81 -4.62
N GLY A 156 -20.31 16.54 -4.29
CA GLY A 156 -20.02 16.99 -2.92
C GLY A 156 -19.48 15.90 -2.00
N SER A 157 -19.02 14.79 -2.56
CA SER A 157 -18.46 13.65 -1.82
C SER A 157 -17.00 13.85 -1.39
N VAL A 158 -16.42 12.80 -0.82
CA VAL A 158 -15.02 12.76 -0.41
C VAL A 158 -14.07 13.11 -1.56
N LEU A 159 -14.35 12.67 -2.79
CA LEU A 159 -13.46 12.89 -3.92
C LEU A 159 -13.41 14.35 -4.34
N ASP A 160 -14.56 15.04 -4.38
CA ASP A 160 -14.63 16.49 -4.67
C ASP A 160 -13.86 17.29 -3.61
N VAL A 161 -13.99 16.92 -2.33
CA VAL A 161 -13.22 17.55 -1.25
C VAL A 161 -11.73 17.33 -1.44
N LEU A 162 -11.29 16.10 -1.74
CA LEU A 162 -9.87 15.83 -1.94
C LEU A 162 -9.29 16.56 -3.15
N TYR A 163 -10.02 16.69 -4.26
CA TYR A 163 -9.59 17.51 -5.39
C TYR A 163 -9.42 18.97 -4.98
N SER A 164 -10.40 19.54 -4.27
CA SER A 164 -10.32 20.92 -3.77
C SER A 164 -9.12 21.13 -2.84
N LEU A 165 -8.83 20.18 -1.94
CA LEU A 165 -7.69 20.25 -1.02
C LEU A 165 -6.33 20.16 -1.73
N ARG A 166 -6.26 19.36 -2.79
CA ARG A 166 -5.08 19.29 -3.66
C ARG A 166 -4.86 20.62 -4.39
N ASP A 167 -5.91 21.17 -4.96
CA ASP A 167 -5.84 22.43 -5.70
C ASP A 167 -5.48 23.61 -4.78
N GLN A 168 -5.94 23.60 -3.53
CA GLN A 168 -5.59 24.55 -2.48
C GLN A 168 -4.21 24.27 -1.83
N LYS A 169 -3.52 23.20 -2.21
CA LYS A 169 -2.20 22.79 -1.68
C LYS A 169 -2.21 22.42 -0.17
N VAL A 170 -3.35 22.09 0.39
CA VAL A 170 -3.48 21.54 1.75
C VAL A 170 -2.89 20.12 1.80
N THR A 171 -3.09 19.36 0.74
CA THR A 171 -2.31 18.15 0.45
C THR A 171 -1.60 18.29 -0.88
N ARG A 172 -0.45 17.65 -1.03
CA ARG A 172 0.27 17.66 -2.30
C ARG A 172 -0.35 16.73 -3.32
N PHE A 173 -0.82 15.56 -2.85
CA PHE A 173 -1.30 14.49 -3.70
C PHE A 173 -2.50 13.78 -3.08
N ILE A 174 -3.29 13.15 -3.95
CA ILE A 174 -4.44 12.34 -3.55
C ILE A 174 -4.33 10.93 -4.14
N GLY A 175 -4.95 9.99 -3.45
CA GLY A 175 -4.93 8.60 -3.87
C GLY A 175 -6.15 7.83 -3.41
N MET A 176 -6.14 6.52 -3.67
CA MET A 176 -7.20 5.60 -3.27
C MET A 176 -6.60 4.28 -2.83
N THR A 177 -7.23 3.63 -1.85
CA THR A 177 -6.80 2.30 -1.41
C THR A 177 -7.89 1.26 -1.62
N SER A 178 -7.50 0.04 -1.96
CA SER A 178 -8.40 -1.12 -1.97
C SER A 178 -7.62 -2.40 -1.70
N HIS A 179 -8.23 -3.30 -0.94
CA HIS A 179 -7.77 -4.68 -0.76
C HIS A 179 -8.89 -5.69 -1.00
N THR A 180 -10.02 -5.23 -1.53
CA THR A 180 -11.28 -6.00 -1.65
C THR A 180 -11.52 -6.45 -3.08
N ASP A 181 -11.59 -5.52 -4.03
CA ASP A 181 -11.95 -5.81 -5.42
C ASP A 181 -11.00 -5.11 -6.41
N PRO A 182 -10.17 -5.85 -7.15
CA PRO A 182 -9.25 -5.28 -8.12
C PRO A 182 -9.95 -4.66 -9.33
N THR A 183 -11.15 -5.11 -9.70
CA THR A 183 -11.90 -4.59 -10.85
C THR A 183 -12.48 -3.22 -10.53
N VAL A 184 -13.02 -3.06 -9.33
CA VAL A 184 -13.53 -1.77 -8.86
C VAL A 184 -12.41 -0.75 -8.72
N LEU A 185 -11.25 -1.15 -8.18
CA LEU A 185 -10.10 -0.26 -8.11
C LEU A 185 -9.59 0.12 -9.51
N LYS A 186 -9.54 -0.83 -10.46
CA LYS A 186 -9.21 -0.52 -11.85
C LYS A 186 -10.16 0.53 -12.43
N THR A 187 -11.47 0.38 -12.20
CA THR A 187 -12.50 1.33 -12.66
C THR A 187 -12.24 2.72 -12.09
N ALA A 188 -11.98 2.83 -10.79
CA ALA A 188 -11.64 4.10 -10.15
C ALA A 188 -10.35 4.72 -10.72
N ILE A 189 -9.31 3.91 -10.93
CA ILE A 189 -8.06 4.36 -11.56
C ILE A 189 -8.31 4.94 -12.96
N GLU A 190 -9.14 4.28 -13.76
CA GLU A 190 -9.40 4.71 -15.14
C GLU A 190 -10.24 6.00 -15.21
N ARG A 191 -11.17 6.19 -14.27
CA ARG A 191 -12.08 7.35 -14.24
C ARG A 191 -11.46 8.61 -13.66
N HIS A 192 -10.56 8.49 -12.67
CA HIS A 192 -10.14 9.62 -11.85
C HIS A 192 -8.68 10.01 -12.03
N ASP A 193 -8.40 11.31 -11.80
CA ASP A 193 -7.05 11.86 -11.77
C ASP A 193 -6.42 11.67 -10.38
N LEU A 194 -6.10 10.42 -10.05
CA LEU A 194 -5.35 10.06 -8.86
C LEU A 194 -3.83 10.22 -9.09
N ASN A 195 -3.10 10.49 -8.02
CA ASN A 195 -1.64 10.50 -8.04
C ASN A 195 -1.07 9.15 -7.59
N CYS A 196 -1.72 8.51 -6.61
CA CYS A 196 -1.26 7.26 -6.01
C CYS A 196 -2.40 6.26 -5.83
N VAL A 197 -2.04 4.99 -5.77
CA VAL A 197 -2.94 3.90 -5.33
C VAL A 197 -2.21 2.97 -4.37
N GLN A 198 -2.93 2.46 -3.38
CA GLN A 198 -2.43 1.45 -2.47
C GLN A 198 -3.33 0.21 -2.54
N MET A 199 -2.73 -0.94 -2.85
CA MET A 199 -3.48 -2.17 -3.10
C MET A 199 -2.80 -3.40 -2.49
N ALA A 200 -3.59 -4.45 -2.25
CA ALA A 200 -3.06 -5.72 -1.76
C ALA A 200 -2.22 -6.41 -2.84
N LEU A 201 -0.92 -6.53 -2.59
CA LEU A 201 0.03 -7.19 -3.49
C LEU A 201 0.93 -8.12 -2.68
N ASN A 202 0.78 -9.41 -2.90
CA ASN A 202 1.56 -10.46 -2.24
C ASN A 202 1.67 -11.70 -3.12
N ALA A 203 2.62 -12.58 -2.82
CA ALA A 203 2.89 -13.77 -3.63
C ALA A 203 1.72 -14.77 -3.68
N ALA A 204 0.78 -14.72 -2.71
CA ALA A 204 -0.41 -15.57 -2.68
C ALA A 204 -1.56 -15.01 -3.52
N LEU A 205 -1.39 -13.83 -4.14
CA LEU A 205 -2.40 -13.16 -4.99
C LEU A 205 -3.73 -12.90 -4.27
N GLN A 206 -3.70 -12.70 -2.94
CA GLN A 206 -4.90 -12.56 -2.12
C GLN A 206 -5.27 -11.10 -1.84
N GLY A 207 -6.57 -10.83 -1.84
CA GLY A 207 -7.20 -9.61 -1.32
C GLY A 207 -8.11 -9.92 -0.15
N MET A 208 -8.73 -8.88 0.41
CA MET A 208 -9.65 -8.96 1.53
C MET A 208 -11.02 -8.44 1.12
N ALA A 209 -12.08 -8.95 1.74
CA ALA A 209 -13.46 -8.49 1.57
C ALA A 209 -14.08 -8.11 2.91
N ASP A 210 -15.09 -7.22 2.89
CA ASP A 210 -15.92 -6.99 4.06
C ASP A 210 -16.92 -8.16 4.21
N GLY A 211 -16.85 -8.82 5.34
CA GLY A 211 -17.72 -9.90 5.76
C GLY A 211 -18.75 -9.47 6.81
N LYS A 212 -19.51 -8.41 6.57
CA LYS A 212 -20.48 -7.83 7.51
C LYS A 212 -19.83 -7.26 8.77
N GLY A 213 -18.88 -6.33 8.58
CA GLY A 213 -18.13 -5.69 9.65
C GLY A 213 -16.88 -6.47 10.08
N LYS A 214 -16.57 -7.54 9.39
CA LYS A 214 -15.34 -8.32 9.58
C LYS A 214 -14.60 -8.41 8.24
N MET A 215 -13.27 -8.23 8.27
CA MET A 215 -12.46 -8.49 7.09
C MET A 215 -12.28 -10.00 6.92
N ILE A 216 -12.73 -10.52 5.79
CA ILE A 216 -12.53 -11.90 5.39
C ILE A 216 -11.73 -11.94 4.09
N LEU A 217 -11.12 -13.07 3.78
CA LEU A 217 -10.63 -13.29 2.42
C LEU A 217 -11.80 -13.19 1.45
N ASN A 218 -11.55 -12.55 0.33
CA ASN A 218 -12.57 -12.44 -0.71
C ASN A 218 -12.75 -13.79 -1.45
N PRO A 219 -13.73 -14.62 -1.08
CA PRO A 219 -13.93 -15.91 -1.71
C PRO A 219 -14.43 -15.79 -3.16
N ALA A 220 -14.98 -14.63 -3.51
CA ALA A 220 -15.45 -14.34 -4.87
C ALA A 220 -14.33 -13.80 -5.77
N MET A 221 -13.15 -13.54 -5.24
CA MET A 221 -12.04 -12.97 -6.00
C MET A 221 -11.44 -14.00 -6.95
N LYS A 222 -11.80 -13.92 -8.22
CA LYS A 222 -11.28 -14.78 -9.30
C LYS A 222 -10.00 -14.25 -9.92
N THR A 223 -9.67 -12.98 -9.65
CA THR A 223 -8.52 -12.26 -10.23
C THR A 223 -7.82 -11.47 -9.11
N SER A 224 -6.52 -11.23 -9.27
CA SER A 224 -5.74 -10.50 -8.27
C SER A 224 -5.57 -9.02 -8.65
N PHE A 225 -5.18 -8.20 -7.65
CA PHE A 225 -4.77 -6.82 -7.90
C PHE A 225 -3.57 -6.76 -8.84
N GLU A 226 -2.66 -7.73 -8.77
CA GLU A 226 -1.52 -7.85 -9.66
C GLU A 226 -1.92 -8.02 -11.13
N GLN A 227 -2.99 -8.80 -11.39
CA GLN A 227 -3.47 -9.05 -12.75
C GLN A 227 -4.33 -7.91 -13.32
N ILE A 228 -5.09 -7.19 -12.49
CA ILE A 228 -6.14 -6.27 -12.93
C ILE A 228 -5.79 -4.81 -12.64
N ALA A 229 -5.59 -4.43 -11.39
CA ALA A 229 -5.43 -3.03 -10.99
C ALA A 229 -4.00 -2.51 -11.20
N LEU A 230 -3.00 -3.36 -10.97
CA LEU A 230 -1.59 -3.01 -11.12
C LEU A 230 -1.25 -2.53 -12.56
N PRO A 231 -1.63 -3.24 -13.64
CA PRO A 231 -1.38 -2.76 -15.00
C PRO A 231 -2.10 -1.45 -15.33
N ALA A 232 -3.30 -1.23 -14.78
CA ALA A 232 -4.03 0.03 -14.98
C ALA A 232 -3.31 1.21 -14.30
N ALA A 233 -2.82 1.01 -13.08
CA ALA A 233 -2.04 2.00 -12.35
C ALA A 233 -0.72 2.35 -13.06
N GLN A 234 -0.04 1.34 -13.63
CA GLN A 234 1.17 1.54 -14.42
C GLN A 234 0.92 2.39 -15.67
N ARG A 235 -0.14 2.08 -16.44
CA ARG A 235 -0.48 2.86 -17.66
C ARG A 235 -0.72 4.33 -17.37
N LYS A 236 -1.24 4.67 -16.19
CA LYS A 236 -1.46 6.06 -15.75
C LYS A 236 -0.25 6.64 -15.00
N ASN A 237 0.84 5.93 -14.92
CA ASN A 237 2.04 6.34 -14.17
C ASN A 237 1.72 6.80 -12.75
N LEU A 238 0.86 6.05 -12.04
CA LEU A 238 0.54 6.34 -10.64
C LEU A 238 1.67 5.87 -9.71
N GLY A 239 1.79 6.52 -8.55
CA GLY A 239 2.54 5.99 -7.43
C GLY A 239 1.85 4.72 -6.91
N ILE A 240 2.52 3.58 -6.95
CA ILE A 240 1.95 2.28 -6.61
C ILE A 240 2.53 1.80 -5.29
N LEU A 241 1.66 1.67 -4.29
CA LEU A 241 2.01 1.25 -2.94
C LEU A 241 1.44 -0.15 -2.69
N ALA A 242 2.31 -1.09 -2.34
CA ALA A 242 1.90 -2.45 -2.02
C ALA A 242 1.61 -2.56 -0.52
N MET A 243 0.44 -3.08 -0.16
CA MET A 243 0.10 -3.46 1.21
C MET A 243 -0.23 -4.95 1.30
N LYS A 244 -0.41 -5.48 2.52
CA LYS A 244 -0.70 -6.91 2.77
C LYS A 244 0.40 -7.85 2.26
N VAL A 245 1.63 -7.39 2.26
CA VAL A 245 2.82 -8.11 1.76
C VAL A 245 3.00 -9.46 2.42
N MET A 246 2.75 -9.54 3.72
CA MET A 246 2.83 -10.76 4.53
C MET A 246 1.44 -11.39 4.79
N GLY A 247 0.39 -10.97 4.05
CA GLY A 247 -0.98 -11.45 4.25
C GLY A 247 -1.48 -11.29 5.69
N GLN A 248 -1.15 -10.20 6.36
CA GLN A 248 -1.40 -10.02 7.81
C GLN A 248 -0.83 -11.16 8.68
N GLU A 249 0.37 -11.63 8.36
CA GLU A 249 1.09 -12.76 8.97
C GLU A 249 0.58 -14.14 8.55
N GLU A 250 -0.54 -14.23 7.83
CA GLU A 250 -1.09 -15.50 7.38
C GLU A 250 -0.19 -16.24 6.37
N LEU A 251 0.70 -15.52 5.72
CA LEU A 251 1.69 -16.12 4.81
C LEU A 251 2.98 -16.55 5.51
N LEU A 252 3.09 -16.33 6.83
CA LEU A 252 4.30 -16.62 7.62
C LEU A 252 4.17 -17.93 8.38
N GLY A 253 5.31 -18.49 8.76
CA GLY A 253 5.42 -19.70 9.59
C GLY A 253 5.78 -20.95 8.81
N PRO A 254 5.80 -22.12 9.47
CA PRO A 254 6.06 -23.40 8.83
C PRO A 254 4.81 -23.96 8.15
N GLY A 255 5.01 -24.75 7.09
CA GLY A 255 3.96 -25.54 6.45
C GLY A 255 3.61 -25.11 5.03
N PRO A 256 2.67 -25.83 4.40
CA PRO A 256 2.23 -25.53 3.04
C PRO A 256 1.63 -24.14 2.94
N GLY A 257 1.91 -23.43 1.85
CA GLY A 257 1.40 -22.08 1.60
C GLY A 257 2.04 -20.99 2.46
N LYS A 258 3.02 -21.30 3.24
CA LYS A 258 3.82 -20.35 4.02
C LYS A 258 5.12 -20.03 3.27
N GLY A 259 5.55 -18.79 3.40
CA GLY A 259 6.75 -18.29 2.76
C GLY A 259 7.74 -17.69 3.76
N ASP A 260 8.99 -17.71 3.37
CA ASP A 260 10.01 -16.93 4.06
C ASP A 260 9.67 -15.43 3.95
N PRO A 261 9.64 -14.67 5.06
CA PRO A 261 9.23 -13.28 5.04
C PRO A 261 10.13 -12.40 4.15
N SER A 262 11.43 -12.70 4.05
CA SER A 262 12.32 -11.95 3.16
C SER A 262 12.01 -12.19 1.69
N LYS A 263 11.61 -13.42 1.31
CA LYS A 263 11.17 -13.75 -0.04
C LYS A 263 9.81 -13.14 -0.38
N LEU A 264 8.87 -13.10 0.55
CA LEU A 264 7.58 -12.41 0.37
C LEU A 264 7.79 -10.92 0.13
N PHE A 265 8.67 -10.30 0.91
CA PHE A 265 9.06 -8.90 0.76
C PHE A 265 9.76 -8.66 -0.59
N GLN A 266 10.73 -9.50 -0.93
CA GLN A 266 11.46 -9.44 -2.19
C GLN A 266 10.53 -9.61 -3.40
N TYR A 267 9.60 -10.57 -3.36
CA TYR A 267 8.59 -10.76 -4.41
C TYR A 267 7.80 -9.46 -4.65
N THR A 268 7.24 -8.91 -3.57
CA THR A 268 6.43 -7.69 -3.68
C THR A 268 7.22 -6.52 -4.25
N LEU A 269 8.44 -6.29 -3.81
CA LEU A 269 9.30 -5.23 -4.34
C LEU A 269 9.83 -5.51 -5.75
N SER A 270 9.75 -6.76 -6.21
CA SER A 270 10.09 -7.13 -7.60
C SER A 270 8.95 -6.87 -8.59
N LEU A 271 7.73 -6.64 -8.07
CA LEU A 271 6.64 -6.08 -8.86
C LEU A 271 6.93 -4.61 -9.21
N PRO A 272 6.27 -4.06 -10.23
CA PRO A 272 6.40 -2.65 -10.60
C PRO A 272 5.68 -1.72 -9.61
N VAL A 273 6.11 -1.76 -8.36
CA VAL A 273 5.61 -0.94 -7.26
C VAL A 273 6.64 0.09 -6.82
N THR A 274 6.19 1.21 -6.29
CA THR A 274 7.08 2.23 -5.73
C THR A 274 7.61 1.82 -4.37
N ALA A 275 6.73 1.39 -3.47
CA ALA A 275 7.10 1.00 -2.12
C ALA A 275 6.18 -0.10 -1.57
N ALA A 276 6.71 -0.87 -0.63
CA ALA A 276 5.96 -1.78 0.23
C ALA A 276 5.66 -1.11 1.57
N VAL A 277 4.38 -1.03 1.92
CA VAL A 277 3.89 -0.54 3.21
C VAL A 277 3.77 -1.73 4.16
N VAL A 278 4.68 -1.80 5.12
CA VAL A 278 4.82 -2.96 6.03
C VAL A 278 4.59 -2.53 7.47
N GLY A 279 3.69 -3.24 8.15
CA GLY A 279 3.50 -3.09 9.59
C GLY A 279 4.59 -3.85 10.36
N MET A 280 5.12 -3.23 11.40
CA MET A 280 6.27 -3.73 12.17
C MET A 280 5.95 -3.64 13.66
N PRO A 281 5.37 -4.71 14.27
CA PRO A 281 4.84 -4.66 15.64
C PRO A 281 5.92 -4.75 16.73
N LYS A 282 7.20 -4.86 16.35
CA LYS A 282 8.34 -4.92 17.28
C LYS A 282 9.56 -4.23 16.67
N PRO A 283 10.47 -3.64 17.49
CA PRO A 283 11.68 -2.99 17.01
C PRO A 283 12.58 -3.90 16.16
N GLU A 284 12.62 -5.20 16.47
CA GLU A 284 13.40 -6.19 15.72
C GLU A 284 12.94 -6.31 14.28
N PHE A 285 11.63 -6.26 14.05
CA PHE A 285 11.07 -6.29 12.69
C PHE A 285 11.35 -5.01 11.90
N ILE A 286 11.48 -3.86 12.58
CA ILE A 286 11.92 -2.62 11.92
C ILE A 286 13.35 -2.80 11.41
N ARG A 287 14.26 -3.26 12.26
CA ARG A 287 15.66 -3.51 11.89
C ARG A 287 15.79 -4.55 10.77
N GLN A 288 15.02 -5.63 10.87
CA GLN A 288 15.02 -6.72 9.90
C GLN A 288 14.51 -6.27 8.52
N ASN A 289 13.36 -5.57 8.47
CA ASN A 289 12.81 -5.06 7.21
C ASN A 289 13.73 -4.01 6.56
N VAL A 290 14.37 -3.17 7.35
CA VAL A 290 15.39 -2.23 6.85
C VAL A 290 16.59 -2.98 6.27
N ALA A 291 17.07 -4.04 6.92
CA ALA A 291 18.17 -4.84 6.40
C ALA A 291 17.79 -5.48 5.04
N TRP A 292 16.59 -6.04 4.92
CA TRP A 292 16.10 -6.58 3.65
C TRP A 292 15.94 -5.51 2.57
N ALA A 293 15.45 -4.33 2.93
CA ALA A 293 15.31 -3.23 1.99
C ALA A 293 16.67 -2.75 1.46
N LYS A 294 17.68 -2.64 2.34
CA LYS A 294 19.06 -2.28 1.95
C LYS A 294 19.72 -3.33 1.06
N ALA A 295 19.44 -4.60 1.31
CA ALA A 295 19.98 -5.73 0.55
C ALA A 295 19.13 -6.09 -0.68
N PHE A 296 18.07 -5.34 -0.96
CA PHE A 296 17.10 -5.69 -2.01
C PHE A 296 17.76 -5.88 -3.38
N LYS A 297 17.46 -7.02 -3.98
CA LYS A 297 17.73 -7.34 -5.39
C LYS A 297 16.45 -7.89 -6.01
N PRO A 298 16.07 -7.46 -7.22
CA PRO A 298 14.88 -7.99 -7.86
C PRO A 298 14.95 -9.52 -8.04
N MET A 299 13.84 -10.19 -7.79
CA MET A 299 13.67 -11.61 -8.06
C MET A 299 13.53 -11.84 -9.56
N ALA A 300 14.11 -12.91 -10.07
CA ALA A 300 13.96 -13.27 -11.49
C ALA A 300 12.49 -13.60 -11.82
N LYS A 301 12.02 -13.22 -13.00
CA LYS A 301 10.62 -13.46 -13.44
C LYS A 301 10.20 -14.93 -13.35
N ALA A 302 11.08 -15.87 -13.65
CA ALA A 302 10.80 -17.30 -13.52
C ALA A 302 10.63 -17.72 -12.07
N GLU A 303 11.48 -17.22 -11.18
CA GLU A 303 11.39 -17.45 -9.73
C GLU A 303 10.10 -16.84 -9.15
N MET A 304 9.75 -15.61 -9.54
CA MET A 304 8.50 -14.98 -9.13
C MET A 304 7.27 -15.82 -9.52
N ARG A 305 7.22 -16.31 -10.76
CA ARG A 305 6.10 -17.15 -11.23
C ARG A 305 5.99 -18.44 -10.42
N GLU A 306 7.11 -19.14 -10.21
CA GLU A 306 7.12 -20.39 -9.44
C GLU A 306 6.75 -20.15 -7.98
N PHE A 307 7.31 -19.11 -7.37
CA PHE A 307 7.01 -18.75 -5.99
C PHE A 307 5.52 -18.39 -5.81
N SER A 308 4.99 -17.52 -6.68
CA SER A 308 3.58 -17.12 -6.65
C SER A 308 2.63 -18.29 -6.91
N ARG A 309 2.92 -19.16 -7.90
CA ARG A 309 2.13 -20.36 -8.18
C ARG A 309 2.00 -21.24 -6.92
N ARG A 310 3.14 -21.54 -6.28
CA ARG A 310 3.15 -22.34 -5.07
C ARG A 310 2.39 -21.70 -3.91
N MET A 311 2.51 -20.39 -3.73
CA MET A 311 1.84 -19.66 -2.66
C MET A 311 0.34 -19.53 -2.91
N ALA A 312 -0.09 -19.19 -4.13
CA ALA A 312 -1.48 -18.96 -4.49
C ALA A 312 -2.31 -20.25 -4.41
N ASP A 313 -1.84 -21.35 -5.00
CA ASP A 313 -2.60 -22.60 -5.05
C ASP A 313 -2.84 -23.18 -3.65
N THR A 314 -1.86 -23.07 -2.75
CA THR A 314 -1.97 -23.65 -1.41
C THR A 314 -2.75 -22.75 -0.45
N ASN A 315 -2.58 -21.43 -0.55
CA ASN A 315 -3.17 -20.50 0.41
C ASN A 315 -4.64 -20.22 0.17
N LYS A 316 -5.13 -20.27 -1.06
CA LYS A 316 -6.55 -20.03 -1.35
C LYS A 316 -7.46 -20.89 -0.50
N LEU A 317 -7.17 -22.19 -0.38
CA LEU A 317 -7.98 -23.13 0.42
C LEU A 317 -7.78 -22.96 1.94
N ALA A 318 -6.57 -22.64 2.38
CA ALA A 318 -6.27 -22.49 3.81
C ALA A 318 -6.86 -21.20 4.38
N LEU A 319 -6.78 -20.13 3.61
CA LEU A 319 -7.30 -18.83 4.00
C LEU A 319 -8.83 -18.80 3.95
N ASP A 320 -9.48 -19.47 2.99
CA ASP A 320 -10.95 -19.63 2.92
C ASP A 320 -11.53 -20.31 4.19
N ARG A 321 -10.74 -21.13 4.89
CA ARG A 321 -11.17 -21.79 6.13
C ARG A 321 -10.98 -20.93 7.38
N LYS A 322 -9.91 -20.13 7.46
CA LYS A 322 -9.50 -19.43 8.67
C LYS A 322 -10.16 -18.07 8.87
N PHE A 323 -10.49 -17.37 7.78
CA PHE A 323 -11.03 -16.01 7.84
C PHE A 323 -12.55 -15.92 7.83
N ARG A 324 -13.23 -17.04 7.96
CA ARG A 324 -14.69 -17.04 8.11
C ARG A 324 -15.18 -16.14 9.27
N ASP A 325 -14.32 -15.92 10.26
CA ASP A 325 -14.63 -15.22 11.51
C ASP A 325 -13.64 -14.09 11.90
N HIS A 326 -12.77 -13.65 10.98
CA HIS A 326 -11.77 -12.61 11.28
C HIS A 326 -12.38 -11.21 11.29
N VAL A 327 -12.09 -10.45 12.35
CA VAL A 327 -12.45 -9.03 12.49
C VAL A 327 -11.18 -8.20 12.30
N ASP A 328 -11.16 -7.27 11.35
CA ASP A 328 -10.16 -6.21 11.32
C ASP A 328 -10.56 -5.16 12.37
N ALA A 329 -9.70 -5.02 13.37
CA ALA A 329 -9.81 -3.93 14.34
C ALA A 329 -9.31 -2.61 13.73
#